data_62616ace1f7e15568703c4ba89b4ef29
#
_entry.id   62616ace1f7e15568703c4ba89b4ef29
#
_cell.length_a   1.000
_cell.length_b   1.000
_cell.length_c   1.000
_cell.angle_alpha   90.00
_cell.angle_beta   90.00
_cell.angle_gamma   90.00
#
_symmetry.space_group_name_H-M   'P 1'
#
loop_
_entity.id
_entity.type
_entity.pdbx_description
1 polymer ?
#
loop_
_entity_poly.entity_id
_entity_poly.type
_entity_poly.pdbx_seq_one_letter_code
_entity_poly.pdbx_strand_id
1 'polypeptide(L)'
;MQAGAELLGEVGIERISTNQVASRAGVTPPIFYRHFKDKYDLLAALGGALMESQNDILYEWLERSAPAGFDELMQNHYQFLLSTIEATAAVPGAVWIMRALRAVPSMTAIRLASHEAVTERICRALMPLVPEMDPAELRLRTRIAVDAGYAAVEMALDDPSMSPEAVCHALTQMWMGGLRHRG
;
A
#
# COMPACT_ATOMS: atom_id res chain seq x y z
N MET A 1 -1.92 0.51 -19.26
CA MET A 1 -1.52 0.22 -17.83
C MET A 1 -0.76 -1.10 -17.74
N GLN A 2 -1.35 -2.25 -18.06
CA GLN A 2 -0.73 -3.58 -17.89
C GLN A 2 0.66 -3.70 -18.56
N ALA A 3 0.79 -3.39 -19.84
CA ALA A 3 2.07 -3.42 -20.55
C ALA A 3 3.17 -2.56 -19.90
N GLY A 4 2.78 -1.43 -19.27
CA GLY A 4 3.70 -0.58 -18.52
C GLY A 4 4.17 -1.23 -17.23
N ALA A 5 3.27 -1.87 -16.49
CA ALA A 5 3.57 -2.58 -15.25
C ALA A 5 4.49 -3.79 -15.49
N GLU A 6 4.18 -4.60 -16.51
CA GLU A 6 5.00 -5.75 -16.92
C GLU A 6 6.42 -5.30 -17.31
N LEU A 7 6.51 -4.29 -18.19
CA LEU A 7 7.81 -3.78 -18.65
C LEU A 7 8.61 -3.16 -17.49
N LEU A 8 7.93 -2.47 -16.56
CA LEU A 8 8.57 -1.94 -15.37
C LEU A 8 9.20 -3.05 -14.51
N GLY A 9 8.50 -4.19 -14.37
CA GLY A 9 9.03 -5.37 -13.68
C GLY A 9 10.28 -5.95 -14.35
N GLU A 10 10.34 -5.92 -15.69
CA GLU A 10 11.45 -6.48 -16.45
C GLU A 10 12.69 -5.57 -16.46
N VAL A 11 12.53 -4.26 -16.66
CA VAL A 11 13.64 -3.36 -16.93
C VAL A 11 13.90 -2.31 -15.85
N GLY A 12 12.99 -2.12 -14.90
CA GLY A 12 13.07 -1.12 -13.84
C GLY A 12 12.79 0.31 -14.31
N ILE A 13 12.75 1.25 -13.35
CA ILE A 13 12.36 2.66 -13.56
C ILE A 13 13.33 3.39 -14.49
N GLU A 14 14.62 3.11 -14.41
CA GLU A 14 15.63 3.84 -15.19
C GLU A 14 15.55 3.53 -16.68
N ARG A 15 15.36 2.25 -17.01
CA ARG A 15 15.42 1.75 -18.40
C ARG A 15 14.07 1.77 -19.12
N ILE A 16 12.96 1.92 -18.40
CA ILE A 16 11.63 2.00 -19.04
C ILE A 16 11.49 3.28 -19.85
N SER A 17 10.95 3.16 -21.05
CA SER A 17 10.66 4.30 -21.94
C SER A 17 9.25 4.23 -22.50
N THR A 18 8.70 5.37 -22.87
CA THR A 18 7.35 5.48 -23.47
C THR A 18 7.23 4.70 -24.77
N ASN A 19 8.29 4.68 -25.58
CA ASN A 19 8.32 3.93 -26.84
C ASN A 19 8.27 2.41 -26.59
N GLN A 20 8.98 1.90 -25.58
CA GLN A 20 8.91 0.49 -25.23
C GLN A 20 7.52 0.12 -24.73
N VAL A 21 6.89 0.97 -23.90
CA VAL A 21 5.52 0.74 -23.41
C VAL A 21 4.52 0.76 -24.54
N ALA A 22 4.60 1.74 -25.46
CA ALA A 22 3.73 1.80 -26.62
C ALA A 22 3.87 0.55 -27.49
N SER A 23 5.10 0.12 -27.78
CA SER A 23 5.39 -1.10 -28.55
C SER A 23 4.82 -2.35 -27.86
N ARG A 24 5.04 -2.51 -26.56
CA ARG A 24 4.52 -3.65 -25.76
C ARG A 24 3.00 -3.67 -25.73
N ALA A 25 2.36 -2.49 -25.67
CA ALA A 25 0.91 -2.35 -25.69
C ALA A 25 0.29 -2.51 -27.09
N GLY A 26 1.09 -2.66 -28.16
CA GLY A 26 0.61 -2.73 -29.54
C GLY A 26 0.00 -1.41 -30.05
N VAL A 27 0.42 -0.28 -29.50
CA VAL A 27 -0.09 1.05 -29.89
C VAL A 27 1.04 1.93 -30.43
N THR A 28 0.67 2.97 -31.16
CA THR A 28 1.65 3.97 -31.65
C THR A 28 2.00 4.99 -30.56
N PRO A 29 3.20 5.60 -30.59
CA PRO A 29 3.57 6.63 -29.62
C PRO A 29 2.55 7.77 -29.48
N PRO A 30 1.91 8.30 -30.56
CA PRO A 30 0.85 9.29 -30.41
C PRO A 30 -0.34 8.83 -29.56
N ILE A 31 -0.69 7.53 -29.61
CA ILE A 31 -1.76 6.97 -28.78
C ILE A 31 -1.32 6.94 -27.32
N PHE A 32 -0.08 6.57 -27.03
CA PHE A 32 0.47 6.65 -25.66
C PHE A 32 0.35 8.08 -25.13
N TYR A 33 0.81 9.07 -25.88
CA TYR A 33 0.82 10.48 -25.44
C TYR A 33 -0.58 11.13 -25.31
N ARG A 34 -1.63 10.49 -25.81
CA ARG A 34 -3.02 10.88 -25.51
C ARG A 34 -3.42 10.57 -24.07
N HIS A 35 -2.80 9.57 -23.46
CA HIS A 35 -3.14 9.08 -22.11
C HIS A 35 -2.14 9.51 -21.04
N PHE A 36 -0.87 9.58 -21.39
CA PHE A 36 0.22 9.88 -20.47
C PHE A 36 1.19 10.88 -21.09
N LYS A 37 1.51 11.94 -20.36
CA LYS A 37 2.46 12.98 -20.82
C LYS A 37 3.86 12.45 -21.00
N ASP A 38 4.26 11.57 -20.08
CA ASP A 38 5.58 10.95 -20.03
C ASP A 38 5.55 9.64 -19.22
N LYS A 39 6.71 9.04 -19.00
CA LYS A 39 6.82 7.81 -18.20
C LYS A 39 6.44 8.01 -16.73
N TYR A 40 6.64 9.21 -16.17
CA TYR A 40 6.32 9.47 -14.77
C TYR A 40 4.81 9.62 -14.55
N ASP A 41 4.09 10.14 -15.54
CA ASP A 41 2.63 10.18 -15.53
C ASP A 41 2.03 8.75 -15.57
N LEU A 42 2.60 7.86 -16.37
CA LEU A 42 2.26 6.43 -16.35
C LEU A 42 2.58 5.80 -14.98
N LEU A 43 3.77 6.07 -14.42
CA LEU A 43 4.16 5.54 -13.10
C LEU A 43 3.22 6.04 -12.00
N ALA A 44 2.81 7.31 -12.06
CA ALA A 44 1.84 7.90 -11.13
C ALA A 44 0.47 7.19 -11.21
N ALA A 45 0.00 6.89 -12.41
CA ALA A 45 -1.23 6.13 -12.61
C ALA A 45 -1.12 4.68 -12.09
N LEU A 46 0.02 4.01 -12.30
CA LEU A 46 0.29 2.69 -11.76
C LEU A 46 0.35 2.71 -10.21
N GLY A 47 1.01 3.73 -9.66
CA GLY A 47 1.09 3.93 -8.22
C GLY A 47 -0.27 4.20 -7.58
N GLY A 48 -1.09 5.04 -8.19
CA GLY A 48 -2.46 5.30 -7.74
C GLY A 48 -3.30 4.03 -7.72
N ALA A 49 -3.27 3.25 -8.80
CA ALA A 49 -4.01 1.99 -8.89
C ALA A 49 -3.56 0.94 -7.85
N LEU A 50 -2.24 0.87 -7.57
CA LEU A 50 -1.72 -0.02 -6.53
C LEU A 50 -2.20 0.42 -5.14
N MET A 51 -2.13 1.73 -4.83
CA MET A 51 -2.63 2.27 -3.56
C MET A 51 -4.13 2.03 -3.38
N GLU A 52 -4.94 2.24 -4.41
CA GLU A 52 -6.38 1.93 -4.39
C GLU A 52 -6.64 0.46 -4.07
N SER A 53 -5.99 -0.45 -4.77
CA SER A 53 -6.14 -1.90 -4.53
C SER A 53 -5.79 -2.31 -3.09
N GLN A 54 -4.72 -1.76 -2.54
CA GLN A 54 -4.33 -2.01 -1.14
C GLN A 54 -5.33 -1.39 -0.15
N ASN A 55 -5.84 -0.20 -0.44
CA ASN A 55 -6.85 0.47 0.38
C ASN A 55 -8.18 -0.30 0.39
N ASP A 56 -8.60 -0.89 -0.74
CA ASP A 56 -9.82 -1.69 -0.82
C ASP A 56 -9.75 -2.91 0.11
N ILE A 57 -8.63 -3.62 0.14
CA ILE A 57 -8.41 -4.76 1.05
C ILE A 57 -8.51 -4.29 2.52
N LEU A 58 -7.94 -3.13 2.84
CA LEU A 58 -8.03 -2.54 4.18
C LEU A 58 -9.47 -2.18 4.54
N TYR A 59 -10.20 -1.56 3.62
CA TYR A 59 -11.59 -1.14 3.89
C TYR A 59 -12.50 -2.34 4.08
N GLU A 60 -12.36 -3.40 3.30
CA GLU A 60 -13.07 -4.66 3.48
C GLU A 60 -12.76 -5.31 4.84
N TRP A 61 -11.50 -5.30 5.27
CA TRP A 61 -11.12 -5.79 6.59
C TRP A 61 -11.78 -4.97 7.71
N LEU A 62 -11.74 -3.64 7.64
CA LEU A 62 -12.38 -2.76 8.63
C LEU A 62 -13.89 -2.97 8.69
N GLU A 63 -14.57 -3.01 7.55
CA GLU A 63 -16.03 -3.18 7.46
C GLU A 63 -16.49 -4.50 8.03
N ARG A 64 -15.73 -5.55 7.84
CA ARG A 64 -16.04 -6.90 8.34
C ARG A 64 -15.72 -7.07 9.82
N SER A 65 -14.59 -6.55 10.28
CA SER A 65 -14.04 -6.88 11.60
C SER A 65 -14.36 -5.83 12.68
N ALA A 66 -14.43 -4.54 12.36
CA ALA A 66 -14.65 -3.50 13.36
C ALA A 66 -16.01 -3.58 14.08
N PRO A 67 -17.14 -3.92 13.44
CA PRO A 67 -18.42 -4.09 14.13
C PRO A 67 -18.45 -5.21 15.18
N ALA A 68 -17.55 -6.21 15.05
CA ALA A 68 -17.44 -7.32 15.99
C ALA A 68 -16.55 -6.99 17.22
N GLY A 69 -15.94 -5.82 17.26
CA GLY A 69 -15.17 -5.31 18.37
C GLY A 69 -13.64 -5.40 18.18
N PHE A 70 -12.93 -4.88 19.21
CA PHE A 70 -11.47 -4.73 19.14
C PHE A 70 -10.73 -6.06 18.98
N ASP A 71 -11.10 -7.09 19.72
CA ASP A 71 -10.40 -8.37 19.68
C ASP A 71 -10.55 -9.06 18.33
N GLU A 72 -11.73 -9.04 17.74
CA GLU A 72 -12.00 -9.58 16.39
C GLU A 72 -11.24 -8.80 15.32
N LEU A 73 -11.23 -7.47 15.42
CA LEU A 73 -10.45 -6.62 14.52
C LEU A 73 -8.96 -6.99 14.56
N MET A 74 -8.41 -7.20 15.75
CA MET A 74 -6.99 -7.54 15.92
C MET A 74 -6.67 -8.98 15.49
N GLN A 75 -7.57 -9.93 15.74
CA GLN A 75 -7.40 -11.32 15.27
C GLN A 75 -7.32 -11.40 13.74
N ASN A 76 -8.11 -10.60 13.04
CA ASN A 76 -8.15 -10.59 11.58
C ASN A 76 -7.07 -9.69 10.94
N HIS A 77 -6.33 -8.91 11.73
CA HIS A 77 -5.29 -8.00 11.22
C HIS A 77 -4.14 -8.73 10.51
N TYR A 78 -3.71 -9.87 11.05
CA TYR A 78 -2.71 -10.71 10.40
C TYR A 78 -3.12 -11.12 8.99
N GLN A 79 -4.36 -11.61 8.84
CA GLN A 79 -4.88 -12.07 7.54
C GLN A 79 -5.03 -10.90 6.56
N PHE A 80 -5.46 -9.73 7.03
CA PHE A 80 -5.49 -8.51 6.24
C PHE A 80 -4.11 -8.15 5.67
N LEU A 81 -3.06 -8.15 6.52
CA LEU A 81 -1.71 -7.85 6.08
C LEU A 81 -1.20 -8.87 5.06
N LEU A 82 -1.41 -10.17 5.32
CA LEU A 82 -0.98 -11.23 4.42
C LEU A 82 -1.67 -11.09 3.06
N SER A 83 -2.99 -10.89 3.03
CA SER A 83 -3.74 -10.66 1.79
C SER A 83 -3.23 -9.42 1.03
N THR A 84 -2.82 -8.36 1.75
CA THR A 84 -2.24 -7.17 1.12
C THR A 84 -0.89 -7.46 0.47
N ILE A 85 -0.02 -8.23 1.14
CA ILE A 85 1.27 -8.66 0.57
C ILE A 85 1.05 -9.53 -0.68
N GLU A 86 0.18 -10.54 -0.59
CA GLU A 86 -0.14 -11.45 -1.70
C GLU A 86 -0.72 -10.71 -2.91
N ALA A 87 -1.70 -9.85 -2.68
CA ALA A 87 -2.31 -9.04 -3.74
C ALA A 87 -1.29 -8.09 -4.38
N THR A 88 -0.41 -7.49 -3.57
CA THR A 88 0.66 -6.62 -4.07
C THR A 88 1.67 -7.42 -4.89
N ALA A 89 2.09 -8.60 -4.42
CA ALA A 89 3.02 -9.49 -5.12
C ALA A 89 2.48 -9.94 -6.49
N ALA A 90 1.17 -10.07 -6.63
CA ALA A 90 0.52 -10.45 -7.88
C ALA A 90 0.54 -9.34 -8.95
N VAL A 91 0.82 -8.08 -8.55
CA VAL A 91 0.89 -6.96 -9.50
C VAL A 91 2.26 -6.95 -10.20
N PRO A 92 2.32 -7.05 -11.54
CA PRO A 92 3.57 -6.93 -12.26
C PRO A 92 4.30 -5.63 -11.92
N GLY A 93 5.59 -5.71 -11.61
CA GLY A 93 6.41 -4.53 -11.30
C GLY A 93 6.09 -3.84 -9.98
N ALA A 94 5.29 -4.43 -9.07
CA ALA A 94 4.88 -3.82 -7.79
C ALA A 94 6.03 -3.26 -6.98
N VAL A 95 7.14 -3.99 -6.87
CA VAL A 95 8.36 -3.54 -6.16
C VAL A 95 8.86 -2.20 -6.72
N TRP A 96 8.93 -2.09 -8.05
CA TRP A 96 9.36 -0.85 -8.70
C TRP A 96 8.34 0.27 -8.55
N ILE A 97 7.03 -0.05 -8.55
CA ILE A 97 5.96 0.93 -8.30
C ILE A 97 6.08 1.48 -6.88
N MET A 98 6.27 0.63 -5.87
CA MET A 98 6.44 1.03 -4.47
C MET A 98 7.70 1.88 -4.27
N ARG A 99 8.82 1.49 -4.88
CA ARG A 99 10.05 2.29 -4.87
C ARG A 99 9.84 3.66 -5.53
N ALA A 100 9.12 3.71 -6.65
CA ALA A 100 8.77 4.97 -7.33
C ALA A 100 7.91 5.88 -6.46
N LEU A 101 6.93 5.34 -5.74
CA LEU A 101 6.08 6.08 -4.78
C LEU A 101 6.89 6.75 -3.65
N ARG A 102 8.06 6.21 -3.32
CA ARG A 102 8.98 6.80 -2.33
C ARG A 102 9.96 7.79 -2.95
N ALA A 103 10.55 7.44 -4.10
CA ALA A 103 11.70 8.13 -4.66
C ALA A 103 11.34 9.25 -5.65
N VAL A 104 10.18 9.15 -6.33
CA VAL A 104 9.77 10.12 -7.35
C VAL A 104 8.92 11.22 -6.71
N PRO A 105 9.36 12.49 -6.74
CA PRO A 105 8.66 13.59 -6.05
C PRO A 105 7.18 13.75 -6.43
N SER A 106 6.83 13.59 -7.71
CA SER A 106 5.43 13.66 -8.18
C SER A 106 4.55 12.55 -7.63
N MET A 107 5.12 11.42 -7.24
CA MET A 107 4.39 10.27 -6.69
C MET A 107 4.31 10.29 -5.16
N THR A 108 5.18 11.04 -4.50
CA THR A 108 5.16 11.19 -3.04
C THR A 108 3.83 11.73 -2.54
N ALA A 109 3.23 12.69 -3.25
CA ALA A 109 1.92 13.25 -2.90
C ALA A 109 0.81 12.19 -2.96
N ILE A 110 0.84 11.28 -3.94
CA ILE A 110 -0.11 10.15 -4.07
C ILE A 110 0.00 9.24 -2.85
N ARG A 111 1.22 8.84 -2.50
CA ARG A 111 1.48 7.99 -1.33
C ARG A 111 1.00 8.65 -0.04
N LEU A 112 1.37 9.91 0.19
CA LEU A 112 0.99 10.63 1.42
C LEU A 112 -0.52 10.83 1.53
N ALA A 113 -1.21 11.11 0.43
CA ALA A 113 -2.66 11.23 0.41
C ALA A 113 -3.35 9.89 0.74
N SER A 114 -2.85 8.78 0.18
CA SER A 114 -3.36 7.43 0.51
C SER A 114 -3.15 7.10 1.99
N HIS A 115 -1.94 7.30 2.53
CA HIS A 115 -1.64 7.06 3.95
C HIS A 115 -2.53 7.89 4.88
N GLU A 116 -2.81 9.14 4.51
CA GLU A 116 -3.70 10.01 5.28
C GLU A 116 -5.14 9.49 5.28
N ALA A 117 -5.68 9.17 4.10
CA ALA A 117 -7.04 8.64 3.95
C ALA A 117 -7.23 7.32 4.73
N VAL A 118 -6.25 6.42 4.65
CA VAL A 118 -6.21 5.16 5.40
C VAL A 118 -6.15 5.42 6.91
N THR A 119 -5.29 6.32 7.36
CA THR A 119 -5.18 6.70 8.77
C THR A 119 -6.51 7.20 9.32
N GLU A 120 -7.17 8.10 8.59
CA GLU A 120 -8.50 8.62 8.97
C GLU A 120 -9.55 7.51 9.05
N ARG A 121 -9.56 6.60 8.07
CA ARG A 121 -10.54 5.49 8.04
C ARG A 121 -10.35 4.56 9.23
N ILE A 122 -9.10 4.19 9.55
CA ILE A 122 -8.78 3.34 10.71
C ILE A 122 -9.13 4.06 12.01
N CYS A 123 -8.75 5.33 12.19
CA CYS A 123 -9.09 6.10 13.40
C CYS A 123 -10.59 6.15 13.64
N ARG A 124 -11.38 6.38 12.59
CA ARG A 124 -12.84 6.40 12.68
C ARG A 124 -13.41 5.06 13.15
N ALA A 125 -12.84 3.95 12.69
CA ALA A 125 -13.26 2.61 13.08
C ALA A 125 -12.81 2.25 14.51
N LEU A 126 -11.62 2.69 14.93
CA LEU A 126 -11.04 2.36 16.24
C LEU A 126 -11.56 3.24 17.37
N MET A 127 -11.89 4.51 17.13
CA MET A 127 -12.30 5.47 18.16
C MET A 127 -13.37 4.92 19.10
N PRO A 128 -14.46 4.28 18.63
CA PRO A 128 -15.44 3.68 19.52
C PRO A 128 -14.96 2.42 20.25
N LEU A 129 -13.90 1.79 19.78
CA LEU A 129 -13.34 0.54 20.32
C LEU A 129 -12.26 0.79 21.39
N VAL A 130 -11.69 1.99 21.43
CA VAL A 130 -10.65 2.41 22.38
C VAL A 130 -11.00 3.79 22.99
N PRO A 131 -12.17 3.93 23.66
CA PRO A 131 -12.70 5.22 24.09
C PRO A 131 -11.83 5.93 25.15
N GLU A 132 -10.93 5.20 25.79
CA GLU A 132 -10.00 5.73 26.80
C GLU A 132 -8.74 6.35 26.22
N MET A 133 -8.47 6.17 24.90
CA MET A 133 -7.30 6.70 24.26
C MET A 133 -7.56 8.12 23.77
N ASP A 134 -6.60 9.02 23.98
CA ASP A 134 -6.65 10.37 23.44
C ASP A 134 -6.72 10.32 21.90
N PRO A 135 -7.63 11.08 21.25
CA PRO A 135 -7.77 11.04 19.80
C PRO A 135 -6.51 11.42 19.02
N ALA A 136 -5.69 12.34 19.52
CA ALA A 136 -4.44 12.74 18.87
C ALA A 136 -3.39 11.62 18.99
N GLU A 137 -3.35 10.95 20.14
CA GLU A 137 -2.50 9.79 20.35
C GLU A 137 -2.92 8.61 19.47
N LEU A 138 -4.22 8.30 19.39
CA LEU A 138 -4.75 7.28 18.49
C LEU A 138 -4.34 7.57 17.04
N ARG A 139 -4.49 8.80 16.60
CA ARG A 139 -4.11 9.22 15.25
C ARG A 139 -2.63 9.03 14.98
N LEU A 140 -1.76 9.44 15.92
CA LEU A 140 -0.31 9.31 15.78
C LEU A 140 0.10 7.82 15.70
N ARG A 141 -0.39 6.99 16.61
CA ARG A 141 -0.12 5.54 16.63
C ARG A 141 -0.62 4.86 15.36
N THR A 142 -1.83 5.20 14.91
CA THR A 142 -2.40 4.69 13.67
C THR A 142 -1.58 5.11 12.47
N ARG A 143 -1.14 6.37 12.39
CA ARG A 143 -0.30 6.84 11.29
C ARG A 143 1.03 6.10 11.23
N ILE A 144 1.68 5.87 12.37
CA ILE A 144 2.91 5.08 12.44
C ILE A 144 2.65 3.65 11.97
N ALA A 145 1.53 3.03 12.41
CA ALA A 145 1.17 1.68 11.99
C ALA A 145 0.91 1.58 10.48
N VAL A 146 0.26 2.58 9.88
CA VAL A 146 0.04 2.66 8.42
C VAL A 146 1.38 2.71 7.68
N ASP A 147 2.28 3.62 8.06
CA ASP A 147 3.61 3.72 7.42
C ASP A 147 4.44 2.43 7.62
N ALA A 148 4.36 1.79 8.80
CA ALA A 148 4.99 0.51 9.08
C ALA A 148 4.38 -0.63 8.24
N GLY A 149 3.07 -0.63 8.01
CA GLY A 149 2.37 -1.60 7.15
C GLY A 149 2.91 -1.57 5.71
N TYR A 150 3.00 -0.38 5.12
CA TYR A 150 3.58 -0.22 3.79
C TYR A 150 5.06 -0.62 3.73
N ALA A 151 5.84 -0.31 4.78
CA ALA A 151 7.23 -0.74 4.87
C ALA A 151 7.35 -2.27 4.99
N ALA A 152 6.43 -2.91 5.71
CA ALA A 152 6.38 -4.37 5.86
C ALA A 152 6.05 -5.07 4.52
N VAL A 153 5.10 -4.54 3.74
CA VAL A 153 4.80 -5.04 2.39
C VAL A 153 6.05 -4.93 1.50
N GLU A 154 6.71 -3.77 1.48
CA GLU A 154 7.93 -3.55 0.70
C GLU A 154 9.05 -4.50 1.11
N MET A 155 9.28 -4.67 2.40
CA MET A 155 10.31 -5.58 2.94
C MET A 155 10.05 -7.03 2.55
N ALA A 156 8.79 -7.50 2.65
CA ALA A 156 8.43 -8.87 2.27
C ALA A 156 8.59 -9.14 0.76
N LEU A 157 8.49 -8.11 -0.09
CA LEU A 157 8.67 -8.22 -1.53
C LEU A 157 10.13 -8.06 -1.98
N ASP A 158 10.93 -7.27 -1.25
CA ASP A 158 12.30 -6.93 -1.61
C ASP A 158 13.32 -7.93 -1.08
N ASP A 159 13.04 -8.58 0.04
CA ASP A 159 13.96 -9.49 0.71
C ASP A 159 13.40 -10.93 0.78
N PRO A 160 13.85 -11.84 -0.10
CA PRO A 160 13.39 -13.23 -0.10
C PRO A 160 13.71 -14.01 1.19
N SER A 161 14.56 -13.49 2.07
CA SER A 161 14.84 -14.10 3.37
C SER A 161 13.76 -13.79 4.42
N MET A 162 12.92 -12.80 4.17
CA MET A 162 11.82 -12.39 5.04
C MET A 162 10.55 -13.17 4.67
N SER A 163 10.09 -14.05 5.59
CA SER A 163 8.79 -14.69 5.41
C SER A 163 7.66 -13.66 5.55
N PRO A 164 6.75 -13.55 4.57
CA PRO A 164 5.57 -12.68 4.69
C PRO A 164 4.77 -12.94 5.97
N GLU A 165 4.63 -14.21 6.36
CA GLU A 165 3.92 -14.63 7.57
C GLU A 165 4.61 -14.10 8.83
N ALA A 166 5.93 -14.19 8.91
CA ALA A 166 6.71 -13.69 10.05
C ALA A 166 6.62 -12.16 10.16
N VAL A 167 6.70 -11.46 9.04
CA VAL A 167 6.55 -9.99 8.96
C VAL A 167 5.15 -9.57 9.42
N CYS A 168 4.10 -10.22 8.91
CA CYS A 168 2.71 -9.95 9.30
C CYS A 168 2.48 -10.22 10.78
N HIS A 169 3.01 -11.32 11.31
CA HIS A 169 2.87 -11.65 12.73
C HIS A 169 3.55 -10.60 13.62
N ALA A 170 4.80 -10.25 13.33
CA ALA A 170 5.55 -9.25 14.09
C ALA A 170 4.84 -7.89 14.10
N LEU A 171 4.40 -7.42 12.93
CA LEU A 171 3.72 -6.13 12.81
C LEU A 171 2.37 -6.12 13.55
N THR A 172 1.60 -7.22 13.47
CA THR A 172 0.34 -7.36 14.22
C THR A 172 0.58 -7.26 15.72
N GLN A 173 1.59 -7.95 16.26
CA GLN A 173 1.93 -7.89 17.68
C GLN A 173 2.37 -6.48 18.12
N MET A 174 3.18 -5.82 17.33
CA MET A 174 3.61 -4.44 17.60
C MET A 174 2.42 -3.47 17.65
N TRP A 175 1.50 -3.56 16.69
CA TRP A 175 0.34 -2.68 16.65
C TRP A 175 -0.64 -2.95 17.80
N MET A 176 -0.95 -4.21 18.06
CA MET A 176 -1.78 -4.61 19.21
C MET A 176 -1.21 -4.11 20.54
N GLY A 177 0.09 -4.28 20.74
CA GLY A 177 0.78 -3.76 21.93
C GLY A 177 0.65 -2.25 22.04
N GLY A 178 0.84 -1.53 20.94
CA GLY A 178 0.71 -0.08 20.88
C GLY A 178 -0.71 0.45 21.17
N LEU A 179 -1.76 -0.32 20.88
CA LEU A 179 -3.14 0.07 21.16
C LEU A 179 -3.63 -0.33 22.57
N ARG A 180 -3.04 -1.36 23.19
CA ARG A 180 -3.41 -1.86 24.52
C ARG A 180 -2.66 -1.16 25.65
N HIS A 181 -1.44 -0.68 25.44
CA HIS A 181 -0.67 0.01 26.46
C HIS A 181 -1.14 1.45 26.63
N ARG A 182 -1.68 1.72 27.80
CA ARG A 182 -1.90 3.08 28.30
C ARG A 182 -0.54 3.63 28.74
N GLY A 183 -0.13 4.77 28.18
CA GLY A 183 1.04 5.51 28.68
C GLY A 183 0.81 6.02 30.08
#